data_6cb53ca20a029563b0f12bd4038d9b63
#
_entry.id   6cb53ca20a029563b0f12bd4038d9b63
#
_cell.length_a   1.000
_cell.length_b   1.000
_cell.length_c   1.000
_cell.angle_alpha   90.00
_cell.angle_beta   90.00
_cell.angle_gamma   90.00
#
_symmetry.space_group_name_H-M   'P 1'
#
loop_
_entity.id
_entity.type
_entity.pdbx_description
1 polymer ?
#
loop_
_entity_poly.entity_id
_entity_poly.type
_entity_poly.pdbx_seq_one_letter_code
_entity_poly.pdbx_strand_id
1 'polypeptide(L)'
;MPTPEAIVERQLAAFNARDLRAFLAEYADDVLVYRPPGTEPVFVGKDALGRFYATERFNRPNLHASIVNRIIVGDRVIDHERIFGVKDQPFELAVVYGIAAGRIKWIWSYAAQ
;
A
#
# COMPACT_ATOMS: atom_id res chain seq x y z
N MET A 1 18.20 11.20 -1.57
CA MET A 1 17.08 10.50 -0.93
C MET A 1 15.84 10.69 -1.81
N PRO A 2 15.16 9.63 -2.23
CA PRO A 2 13.92 9.80 -3.00
C PRO A 2 12.85 10.47 -2.15
N THR A 3 11.95 11.20 -2.83
CA THR A 3 10.84 11.87 -2.17
C THR A 3 9.81 10.84 -1.69
N PRO A 4 8.96 11.19 -0.71
CA PRO A 4 7.85 10.31 -0.33
C PRO A 4 6.97 9.92 -1.52
N GLU A 5 6.68 10.85 -2.43
CA GLU A 5 5.90 10.54 -3.63
C GLU A 5 6.60 9.50 -4.50
N ALA A 6 7.91 9.64 -4.72
CA ALA A 6 8.66 8.70 -5.55
C ALA A 6 8.65 7.28 -4.95
N ILE A 7 8.74 7.19 -3.62
CA ILE A 7 8.70 5.90 -2.92
C ILE A 7 7.35 5.22 -3.14
N VAL A 8 6.26 5.96 -2.96
CA VAL A 8 4.91 5.43 -3.15
C VAL A 8 4.65 5.09 -4.63
N GLU A 9 5.18 5.89 -5.56
CA GLU A 9 5.07 5.59 -6.99
C GLU A 9 5.78 4.28 -7.35
N ARG A 10 6.98 4.03 -6.81
CA ARG A 10 7.67 2.76 -7.06
C ARG A 10 6.91 1.58 -6.47
N GLN A 11 6.33 1.77 -5.28
CA GLN A 11 5.50 0.75 -4.64
C GLN A 11 4.27 0.45 -5.50
N LEU A 12 3.60 1.47 -6.04
CA LEU A 12 2.45 1.31 -6.91
C LEU A 12 2.82 0.56 -8.19
N ALA A 13 3.93 0.92 -8.82
CA ALA A 13 4.39 0.24 -10.03
C ALA A 13 4.66 -1.24 -9.76
N ALA A 14 5.29 -1.56 -8.64
CA ALA A 14 5.55 -2.94 -8.25
C ALA A 14 4.25 -3.70 -7.95
N PHE A 15 3.29 -3.05 -7.30
CA PHE A 15 1.96 -3.62 -7.04
C PHE A 15 1.29 -3.97 -8.37
N ASN A 16 1.26 -3.05 -9.32
CA ASN A 16 0.61 -3.26 -10.61
C ASN A 16 1.34 -4.30 -11.48
N ALA A 17 2.64 -4.47 -11.26
CA ALA A 17 3.42 -5.53 -11.92
C ALA A 17 3.32 -6.87 -11.18
N ARG A 18 2.71 -6.90 -10.01
CA ARG A 18 2.67 -8.06 -9.12
C ARG A 18 4.07 -8.58 -8.79
N ASP A 19 5.00 -7.65 -8.62
CA ASP A 19 6.39 -7.95 -8.31
C ASP A 19 6.59 -7.83 -6.79
N LEU A 20 6.46 -8.94 -6.09
CA LEU A 20 6.50 -8.96 -4.63
C LEU A 20 7.81 -8.41 -4.08
N ARG A 21 8.93 -8.80 -4.68
CA ARG A 21 10.24 -8.37 -4.21
C ARG A 21 10.42 -6.87 -4.33
N ALA A 22 10.10 -6.30 -5.50
CA ALA A 22 10.19 -4.86 -5.73
C ALA A 22 9.21 -4.10 -4.83
N PHE A 23 8.01 -4.65 -4.63
CA PHE A 23 6.99 -4.07 -3.76
C PHE A 23 7.51 -3.97 -2.32
N LEU A 24 7.99 -5.08 -1.77
CA LEU A 24 8.47 -5.12 -0.38
C LEU A 24 9.73 -4.29 -0.17
N ALA A 25 10.51 -4.06 -1.22
CA ALA A 25 11.73 -3.24 -1.11
C ALA A 25 11.44 -1.80 -0.68
N GLU A 26 10.22 -1.30 -0.91
CA GLU A 26 9.85 0.07 -0.53
C GLU A 26 9.39 0.19 0.93
N TYR A 27 9.26 -0.92 1.64
CA TYR A 27 8.72 -0.93 3.00
C TYR A 27 9.83 -1.11 4.03
N ALA A 28 9.63 -0.50 5.20
CA ALA A 28 10.51 -0.74 6.35
C ALA A 28 10.32 -2.17 6.86
N ASP A 29 11.37 -2.77 7.42
CA ASP A 29 11.29 -4.12 7.98
C ASP A 29 10.23 -4.23 9.07
N ASP A 30 10.03 -3.16 9.83
CA ASP A 30 9.08 -3.09 10.94
C ASP A 30 7.81 -2.31 10.59
N VAL A 31 7.40 -2.33 9.32
CA VAL A 31 6.21 -1.62 8.86
C VAL A 31 4.97 -2.05 9.66
N LEU A 32 4.09 -1.07 9.91
CA LEU A 32 2.82 -1.29 10.59
C LEU A 32 1.68 -0.87 9.69
N VAL A 33 0.67 -1.74 9.56
CA VAL A 33 -0.51 -1.48 8.74
C VAL A 33 -1.74 -1.47 9.62
N TYR A 34 -2.52 -0.40 9.50
CA TYR A 34 -3.74 -0.19 10.28
C TYR A 34 -4.96 -0.12 9.37
N ARG A 35 -6.09 -0.57 9.89
CA ARG A 35 -7.40 -0.43 9.22
C ARG A 35 -8.38 0.24 10.18
N PRO A 36 -8.33 1.58 10.28
CA PRO A 36 -9.26 2.30 11.15
C PRO A 36 -10.71 1.98 10.82
N PRO A 37 -11.61 2.00 11.81
CA PRO A 37 -11.44 2.52 13.17
C PRO A 37 -10.68 1.60 14.12
N GLY A 38 -10.21 0.45 13.68
CA GLY A 38 -9.36 -0.41 14.51
C GLY A 38 -8.09 0.33 14.92
N THR A 39 -7.67 0.16 16.17
CA THR A 39 -6.52 0.86 16.73
C THR A 39 -5.27 -0.01 16.77
N GLU A 40 -5.43 -1.32 16.66
CA GLU A 40 -4.30 -2.25 16.61
C GLU A 40 -3.89 -2.50 15.17
N PRO A 41 -2.60 -2.69 14.90
CA PRO A 41 -2.17 -2.99 13.53
C PRO A 41 -2.70 -4.36 13.08
N VAL A 42 -3.13 -4.43 11.82
CA VAL A 42 -3.56 -5.70 11.21
C VAL A 42 -2.38 -6.49 10.65
N PHE A 43 -1.28 -5.80 10.29
CA PHE A 43 -0.01 -6.44 9.96
C PHE A 43 1.11 -5.74 10.71
N VAL A 44 2.01 -6.54 11.26
CA VAL A 44 3.22 -6.07 11.95
C VAL A 44 4.41 -6.70 11.24
N GLY A 45 5.21 -5.84 10.59
CA GLY A 45 6.43 -6.26 9.94
C GLY A 45 6.26 -6.65 8.47
N LYS A 46 7.37 -6.58 7.76
CA LYS A 46 7.43 -6.83 6.32
C LYS A 46 7.09 -8.28 5.97
N ASP A 47 7.48 -9.24 6.81
CA ASP A 47 7.24 -10.65 6.53
C ASP A 47 5.73 -10.97 6.53
N ALA A 48 4.99 -10.44 7.51
CA ALA A 48 3.54 -10.64 7.56
C ALA A 48 2.86 -9.98 6.36
N LEU A 49 3.28 -8.77 6.01
CA LEU A 49 2.76 -8.06 4.84
C LEU A 49 3.03 -8.85 3.56
N GLY A 50 4.25 -9.37 3.41
CA GLY A 50 4.63 -10.14 2.23
C GLY A 50 3.81 -11.41 2.06
N ARG A 51 3.57 -12.14 3.15
CA ARG A 51 2.74 -13.35 3.09
C ARG A 51 1.33 -13.05 2.64
N PHE A 52 0.74 -11.95 3.13
CA PHE A 52 -0.61 -11.55 2.74
C PHE A 52 -0.66 -11.22 1.24
N TYR A 53 0.26 -10.38 0.76
CA TYR A 53 0.24 -9.98 -0.66
C TYR A 53 0.55 -11.15 -1.59
N ALA A 54 1.44 -12.06 -1.20
CA ALA A 54 1.76 -13.23 -2.02
C ALA A 54 0.55 -14.13 -2.23
N THR A 55 -0.26 -14.34 -1.19
CA THR A 55 -1.35 -15.32 -1.22
C THR A 55 -2.71 -14.71 -1.52
N GLU A 56 -2.92 -13.40 -1.22
CA GLU A 56 -4.24 -12.78 -1.29
C GLU A 56 -4.38 -11.70 -2.35
N ARG A 57 -3.28 -11.25 -2.94
CA ARG A 57 -3.32 -10.16 -3.93
C ARG A 57 -2.52 -10.48 -5.19
N PHE A 58 -1.22 -10.79 -5.07
CA PHE A 58 -0.35 -10.93 -6.24
C PHE A 58 -0.57 -12.24 -7.01
N ASN A 59 -1.37 -13.14 -6.46
CA ASN A 59 -1.85 -14.32 -7.16
C ASN A 59 -3.07 -14.04 -8.06
N ARG A 60 -3.55 -12.80 -8.13
CA ARG A 60 -4.72 -12.42 -8.91
C ARG A 60 -4.28 -11.81 -10.24
N PRO A 61 -4.68 -12.41 -11.39
CA PRO A 61 -4.14 -12.00 -12.71
C PRO A 61 -4.58 -10.60 -13.13
N ASN A 62 -5.73 -10.11 -12.63
CA ASN A 62 -6.29 -8.83 -13.05
C ASN A 62 -6.10 -7.73 -12.00
N LEU A 63 -5.25 -7.96 -11.01
CA LEU A 63 -4.98 -6.98 -9.96
C LEU A 63 -4.41 -5.71 -10.55
N HIS A 64 -5.03 -4.56 -10.23
CA HIS A 64 -4.56 -3.26 -10.67
C HIS A 64 -5.08 -2.16 -9.73
N ALA A 65 -4.24 -1.19 -9.43
CA ALA A 65 -4.61 -0.01 -8.66
C ALA A 65 -4.43 1.23 -9.52
N SER A 66 -5.47 2.06 -9.58
CA SER A 66 -5.42 3.37 -10.22
C SER A 66 -5.52 4.45 -9.16
N ILE A 67 -4.74 5.51 -9.31
CA ILE A 67 -4.79 6.65 -8.39
C ILE A 67 -5.81 7.65 -8.93
N VAL A 68 -6.87 7.87 -8.16
CA VAL A 68 -7.90 8.85 -8.50
C VAL A 68 -7.42 10.25 -8.13
N ASN A 69 -6.80 10.38 -6.95
CA ASN A 69 -6.25 11.64 -6.47
C ASN A 69 -5.15 11.36 -5.45
N ARG A 70 -4.19 12.28 -5.37
CA ARG A 70 -3.06 12.16 -4.43
C ARG A 70 -2.82 13.49 -3.75
N ILE A 71 -2.59 13.45 -2.43
CA ILE A 71 -2.25 14.61 -1.62
C ILE A 71 -0.92 14.29 -0.93
N ILE A 72 0.01 15.24 -0.94
CA ILE A 72 1.30 15.09 -0.29
C ILE A 72 1.43 16.16 0.78
N VAL A 73 1.67 15.73 2.02
CA VAL A 73 1.87 16.62 3.16
C VAL A 73 3.11 16.14 3.89
N GLY A 74 4.24 16.82 3.69
CA GLY A 74 5.50 16.43 4.30
C GLY A 74 5.91 15.01 3.94
N ASP A 75 6.07 14.15 4.94
CA ASP A 75 6.43 12.75 4.76
C ASP A 75 5.19 11.83 4.70
N ARG A 76 4.02 12.39 4.44
CA ARG A 76 2.78 11.64 4.26
C ARG A 76 2.33 11.76 2.82
N VAL A 77 1.90 10.61 2.25
CA VAL A 77 1.25 10.55 0.94
C VAL A 77 -0.12 9.95 1.16
N ILE A 78 -1.15 10.63 0.67
CA ILE A 78 -2.54 10.21 0.84
C ILE A 78 -3.09 9.93 -0.54
N ASP A 79 -3.44 8.67 -0.82
CA ASP A 79 -3.95 8.25 -2.11
C ASP A 79 -5.41 7.85 -2.02
N HIS A 80 -6.22 8.41 -2.91
CA HIS A 80 -7.53 7.88 -3.20
C HIS A 80 -7.33 6.89 -4.35
N GLU A 81 -7.56 5.61 -4.09
CA GLU A 81 -7.23 4.51 -5.01
C GLU A 81 -8.49 3.79 -5.44
N ARG A 82 -8.50 3.34 -6.69
CA ARG A 82 -9.50 2.41 -7.19
C ARG A 82 -8.82 1.08 -7.47
N ILE A 83 -9.35 0.00 -6.88
CA ILE A 83 -8.74 -1.33 -6.93
C ILE A 83 -9.56 -2.24 -7.81
N PHE A 84 -8.91 -2.89 -8.76
CA PHE A 84 -9.49 -3.84 -9.70
C PHE A 84 -8.92 -5.23 -9.46
N GLY A 85 -9.71 -6.25 -9.76
CA GLY A 85 -9.21 -7.63 -9.79
C GLY A 85 -9.19 -8.34 -8.45
N VAL A 86 -9.79 -7.77 -7.40
CA VAL A 86 -9.90 -8.40 -6.08
C VAL A 86 -11.32 -8.89 -5.82
N LYS A 87 -12.31 -8.06 -6.13
CA LYS A 87 -13.74 -8.35 -6.00
C LYS A 87 -14.39 -8.34 -7.36
N ASP A 88 -15.65 -8.75 -7.45
CA ASP A 88 -16.41 -8.76 -8.70
C ASP A 88 -16.49 -7.36 -9.31
N GLN A 89 -16.60 -6.34 -8.47
CA GLN A 89 -16.63 -4.94 -8.91
C GLN A 89 -15.43 -4.19 -8.33
N PRO A 90 -14.92 -3.19 -9.04
CA PRO A 90 -13.88 -2.33 -8.48
C PRO A 90 -14.38 -1.65 -7.20
N PHE A 91 -13.46 -1.40 -6.29
CA PHE A 91 -13.77 -0.68 -5.05
C PHE A 91 -12.70 0.38 -4.78
N GLU A 92 -13.02 1.29 -3.87
CA GLU A 92 -12.16 2.44 -3.60
C GLU A 92 -11.65 2.40 -2.17
N LEU A 93 -10.42 2.90 -2.02
CA LEU A 93 -9.72 3.02 -0.75
C LEU A 93 -9.16 4.43 -0.62
N ALA A 94 -9.05 4.91 0.62
CA ALA A 94 -8.17 6.02 0.94
C ALA A 94 -7.02 5.44 1.76
N VAL A 95 -5.80 5.64 1.30
CA VAL A 95 -4.62 5.07 1.95
C VAL A 95 -3.66 6.18 2.31
N VAL A 96 -3.25 6.22 3.58
CA VAL A 96 -2.24 7.15 4.06
C VAL A 96 -0.95 6.38 4.25
N TYR A 97 0.11 6.81 3.57
CA TYR A 97 1.45 6.26 3.70
C TYR A 97 2.31 7.19 4.53
N GLY A 98 2.93 6.67 5.58
CA GLY A 98 3.90 7.40 6.37
C GLY A 98 5.31 6.93 6.04
N ILE A 99 6.17 7.87 5.66
CA ILE A 99 7.54 7.58 5.24
C ILE A 99 8.50 7.93 6.36
N ALA A 100 9.46 7.05 6.64
CA ALA A 100 10.54 7.30 7.58
C ALA A 100 11.79 6.63 7.06
N ALA A 101 12.91 7.33 7.11
CA ALA A 101 14.22 6.82 6.68
C ALA A 101 14.18 6.22 5.27
N GLY A 102 13.45 6.84 4.36
CA GLY A 102 13.39 6.41 2.96
C GLY A 102 12.55 5.17 2.70
N ARG A 103 11.73 4.76 3.64
CA ARG A 103 10.88 3.57 3.52
C ARG A 103 9.48 3.87 4.01
N ILE A 104 8.49 3.07 3.54
CA ILE A 104 7.13 3.14 4.06
C ILE A 104 7.10 2.44 5.41
N LYS A 105 6.87 3.21 6.48
CA LYS A 105 6.88 2.73 7.85
C LYS A 105 5.48 2.46 8.38
N TRP A 106 4.51 3.30 7.97
CA TRP A 106 3.12 3.20 8.44
C TRP A 106 2.17 3.26 7.27
N ILE A 107 1.09 2.48 7.35
CA ILE A 107 -0.02 2.54 6.41
C ILE A 107 -1.32 2.58 7.20
N TRP A 108 -2.20 3.53 6.84
CA TRP A 108 -3.58 3.58 7.34
C TRP A 108 -4.49 3.46 6.13
N SER A 109 -5.28 2.38 6.08
CA SER A 109 -6.14 2.09 4.93
C SER A 109 -7.61 2.21 5.34
N TYR A 110 -8.38 2.97 4.57
CA TYR A 110 -9.80 3.22 4.80
C TYR A 110 -10.58 2.71 3.60
N ALA A 111 -11.41 1.69 3.81
CA ALA A 111 -12.26 1.17 2.76
C ALA A 111 -13.61 1.90 2.76
N ALA A 112 -14.19 2.08 1.58
CA ALA A 112 -15.55 2.60 1.46
C ALA A 112 -16.53 1.60 2.09
N GLN A 113 -17.50 2.11 2.83
CA GLN A 113 -18.52 1.29 3.48
C GLN A 113 -19.71 1.04 2.57
#